data_ab338b4744197a60bd73545696cb13ca
#
_entry.id   ab338b4744197a60bd73545696cb13ca
#
_cell.length_a   1.000
_cell.length_b   1.000
_cell.length_c   1.000
_cell.angle_alpha   90.00
_cell.angle_beta   90.00
_cell.angle_gamma   90.00
#
_symmetry.space_group_name_H-M   'P 1'
#
loop_
_entity.id
_entity.type
_entity.pdbx_description
1 polymer ?
#
loop_
_entity_poly.entity_id
_entity_poly.type
_entity_poly.pdbx_seq_one_letter_code
_entity_poly.pdbx_strand_id
1 'polypeptide(L)'
;VPSSERIFQPRFAIIIPACNEEECIGRVLDELASTIDPEKFVLAVGVNDSSDRTVAVARGRGALVAETEERGYGYGCQSAIDLVTATWPSVRAYIFFAGDGASDPRDVRKLVAAYEQGYALVLGARTGQLTNWRVMRFSHVIANFALALWCGLLAGRWFKDLAPLRLIDRELFEAIAPREKTFGWTIEPQVAAARLGAAICEVHASERPRLAGAQKVSGVTWWRTFSIGCRILRAGLRARVRFRGRASVEPGRSEREFVADPQSGL
;
A
#
# COMPACT_ATOMS: atom_id res chain seq x y z
N VAL A 1 24.57 -10.25 35.66
CA VAL A 1 24.68 -9.83 34.24
C VAL A 1 23.46 -8.99 33.95
N PRO A 2 23.58 -7.67 33.65
CA PRO A 2 22.42 -6.88 33.30
C PRO A 2 21.81 -7.45 32.02
N SER A 3 20.50 -7.72 32.05
CA SER A 3 19.70 -8.08 30.89
C SER A 3 19.88 -6.98 29.82
N SER A 4 20.49 -7.30 28.70
CA SER A 4 20.56 -6.42 27.56
C SER A 4 19.11 -6.09 27.17
N GLU A 5 18.64 -4.89 27.46
CA GLU A 5 17.41 -4.37 26.91
C GLU A 5 17.53 -4.52 25.39
N ARG A 6 16.74 -5.41 24.79
CA ARG A 6 16.68 -5.53 23.34
C ARG A 6 16.13 -4.22 22.81
N ILE A 7 16.99 -3.45 22.16
CA ILE A 7 16.57 -2.23 21.48
C ILE A 7 15.55 -2.65 20.41
N PHE A 8 14.33 -2.13 20.48
CA PHE A 8 13.32 -2.34 19.47
C PHE A 8 13.81 -1.85 18.11
N GLN A 9 13.91 -2.74 17.14
CA GLN A 9 14.40 -2.44 15.79
C GLN A 9 13.45 -3.08 14.76
N PRO A 10 12.32 -2.43 14.44
CA PRO A 10 11.36 -2.98 13.49
C PRO A 10 11.97 -3.08 12.08
N ARG A 11 11.66 -4.17 11.39
CA ARG A 11 12.06 -4.38 9.99
C ARG A 11 11.04 -3.84 9.00
N PHE A 12 9.79 -3.75 9.40
CA PHE A 12 8.66 -3.35 8.56
C PHE A 12 7.89 -2.20 9.19
N ALA A 13 7.44 -1.27 8.35
CA ALA A 13 6.49 -0.25 8.77
C ALA A 13 5.18 -0.41 8.03
N ILE A 14 4.07 -0.48 8.77
CA ILE A 14 2.72 -0.43 8.18
C ILE A 14 2.31 1.04 8.13
N ILE A 15 2.19 1.56 6.94
CA ILE A 15 1.85 2.94 6.63
C ILE A 15 0.35 3.05 6.37
N ILE A 16 -0.35 3.78 7.21
CA ILE A 16 -1.81 3.89 7.21
C ILE A 16 -2.19 5.35 6.97
N PRO A 17 -2.46 5.76 5.73
CA PRO A 17 -3.00 7.10 5.49
C PRO A 17 -4.44 7.19 5.97
N ALA A 18 -4.76 8.26 6.69
CA ALA A 18 -6.08 8.49 7.28
C ALA A 18 -6.51 9.94 7.08
N CYS A 19 -7.79 10.13 6.75
CA CYS A 19 -8.44 11.43 6.66
C CYS A 19 -9.87 11.31 7.19
N ASN A 20 -10.15 11.86 8.37
CA ASN A 20 -11.44 11.74 9.05
C ASN A 20 -11.89 10.27 9.21
N GLU A 21 -11.06 9.43 9.83
CA GLU A 21 -11.30 8.00 10.04
C GLU A 21 -11.42 7.64 11.54
N GLU A 22 -11.89 8.57 12.40
CA GLU A 22 -12.00 8.35 13.85
C GLU A 22 -12.83 7.11 14.22
N GLU A 23 -13.84 6.77 13.40
CA GLU A 23 -14.71 5.61 13.61
C GLU A 23 -14.06 4.28 13.25
N CYS A 24 -13.04 4.29 12.37
CA CYS A 24 -12.41 3.08 11.84
C CYS A 24 -11.01 2.84 12.38
N ILE A 25 -10.20 3.90 12.49
CA ILE A 25 -8.75 3.79 12.70
C ILE A 25 -8.39 3.02 13.97
N GLY A 26 -9.15 3.20 15.06
CA GLY A 26 -8.90 2.49 16.30
C GLY A 26 -9.01 0.97 16.14
N ARG A 27 -10.08 0.51 15.48
CA ARG A 27 -10.29 -0.92 15.22
C ARG A 27 -9.27 -1.49 14.23
N VAL A 28 -8.91 -0.72 13.21
CA VAL A 28 -7.86 -1.11 12.26
C VAL A 28 -6.53 -1.38 12.97
N LEU A 29 -6.14 -0.48 13.87
CA LEU A 29 -4.91 -0.61 14.66
C LEU A 29 -4.97 -1.81 15.61
N ASP A 30 -6.11 -2.03 16.29
CA ASP A 30 -6.31 -3.17 17.18
C ASP A 30 -6.24 -4.51 16.42
N GLU A 31 -6.88 -4.61 15.23
CA GLU A 31 -6.84 -5.79 14.38
C GLU A 31 -5.41 -6.06 13.83
N LEU A 32 -4.68 -5.02 13.43
CA LEU A 32 -3.30 -5.15 13.00
C LEU A 32 -2.42 -5.62 14.17
N ALA A 33 -2.48 -4.95 15.32
CA ALA A 33 -1.67 -5.30 16.49
C ALA A 33 -1.89 -6.75 16.97
N SER A 34 -3.13 -7.27 16.82
CA SER A 34 -3.42 -8.67 17.15
C SER A 34 -2.92 -9.70 16.12
N THR A 35 -2.55 -9.23 14.91
CA THR A 35 -2.24 -10.12 13.78
C THR A 35 -0.74 -10.18 13.48
N ILE A 36 -0.02 -9.07 13.69
CA ILE A 36 1.40 -8.93 13.37
C ILE A 36 2.29 -9.19 14.58
N ASP A 37 3.56 -9.47 14.34
CA ASP A 37 4.59 -9.60 15.36
C ASP A 37 5.06 -8.20 15.82
N PRO A 38 4.78 -7.78 17.08
CA PRO A 38 5.11 -6.43 17.53
C PRO A 38 6.61 -6.14 17.54
N GLU A 39 7.49 -7.16 17.56
CA GLU A 39 8.93 -6.96 17.51
C GLU A 39 9.45 -6.61 16.11
N LYS A 40 8.71 -6.97 15.06
CA LYS A 40 9.12 -6.77 13.66
C LYS A 40 8.47 -5.58 12.98
N PHE A 41 7.34 -5.11 13.52
CA PHE A 41 6.53 -4.10 12.85
C PHE A 41 6.35 -2.83 13.69
N VAL A 42 6.31 -1.70 13.03
CA VAL A 42 5.79 -0.44 13.57
C VAL A 42 4.54 -0.03 12.79
N LEU A 43 3.52 0.45 13.52
CA LEU A 43 2.32 1.03 12.94
C LEU A 43 2.48 2.55 12.86
N ALA A 44 2.37 3.11 11.67
CA ALA A 44 2.50 4.54 11.44
C ALA A 44 1.27 5.07 10.69
N VAL A 45 0.59 6.04 11.27
CA VAL A 45 -0.59 6.68 10.72
C VAL A 45 -0.21 8.05 10.19
N GLY A 46 -0.40 8.26 8.89
CA GLY A 46 -0.25 9.57 8.26
C GLY A 46 -1.60 10.26 8.14
N VAL A 47 -1.88 11.19 9.02
CA VAL A 47 -3.15 11.93 9.05
C VAL A 47 -3.04 13.16 8.18
N ASN A 48 -3.88 13.24 7.15
CA ASN A 48 -3.90 14.34 6.20
C ASN A 48 -5.26 15.04 6.21
N ASP A 49 -5.26 16.35 6.44
CA ASP A 49 -6.46 17.22 6.39
C ASP A 49 -7.67 16.63 7.18
N SER A 50 -7.41 16.19 8.43
CA SER A 50 -8.45 15.66 9.32
C SER A 50 -8.94 16.72 10.30
N SER A 51 -10.25 16.79 10.48
CA SER A 51 -10.92 17.70 11.40
C SER A 51 -11.59 16.98 12.59
N ASP A 52 -11.51 15.65 12.63
CA ASP A 52 -12.07 14.79 13.66
C ASP A 52 -11.00 14.30 14.67
N ARG A 53 -11.34 13.32 15.50
CA ARG A 53 -10.43 12.76 16.50
C ARG A 53 -9.49 11.67 15.98
N THR A 54 -9.30 11.52 14.65
CA THR A 54 -8.44 10.49 14.06
C THR A 54 -7.05 10.45 14.72
N VAL A 55 -6.41 11.62 14.90
CA VAL A 55 -5.09 11.76 15.53
C VAL A 55 -5.10 11.21 16.97
N ALA A 56 -6.05 11.68 17.77
CA ALA A 56 -6.16 11.28 19.17
C ALA A 56 -6.40 9.77 19.32
N VAL A 57 -7.27 9.22 18.49
CA VAL A 57 -7.58 7.77 18.47
C VAL A 57 -6.36 6.95 18.09
N ALA A 58 -5.62 7.36 17.05
CA ALA A 58 -4.42 6.64 16.60
C ALA A 58 -3.29 6.68 17.65
N ARG A 59 -3.03 7.85 18.24
CA ARG A 59 -2.04 7.98 19.33
C ARG A 59 -2.40 7.15 20.56
N GLY A 60 -3.69 7.14 20.93
CA GLY A 60 -4.21 6.34 22.04
C GLY A 60 -4.05 4.82 21.85
N ARG A 61 -3.78 4.35 20.62
CA ARG A 61 -3.47 2.95 20.31
C ARG A 61 -1.97 2.68 20.12
N GLY A 62 -1.11 3.64 20.48
CA GLY A 62 0.34 3.49 20.41
C GLY A 62 0.92 3.56 18.98
N ALA A 63 0.14 3.99 17.99
CA ALA A 63 0.66 4.21 16.65
C ALA A 63 1.54 5.46 16.60
N LEU A 64 2.58 5.43 15.76
CA LEU A 64 3.34 6.61 15.37
C LEU A 64 2.46 7.47 14.46
N VAL A 65 2.24 8.76 14.81
CA VAL A 65 1.32 9.62 14.07
C VAL A 65 2.03 10.83 13.50
N ALA A 66 2.03 10.93 12.18
CA ALA A 66 2.45 12.11 11.44
C ALA A 66 1.21 12.88 10.95
N GLU A 67 1.23 14.20 11.06
CA GLU A 67 0.16 15.09 10.61
C GLU A 67 0.65 15.95 9.46
N THR A 68 -0.23 16.21 8.49
CA THR A 68 0.01 17.14 7.39
C THR A 68 -1.29 17.84 7.00
N GLU A 69 -1.20 19.12 6.67
CA GLU A 69 -2.33 19.91 6.15
C GLU A 69 -2.58 19.63 4.66
N GLU A 70 -1.62 19.02 3.99
CA GLU A 70 -1.67 18.72 2.57
C GLU A 70 -2.71 17.63 2.28
N ARG A 71 -3.65 17.95 1.37
CA ARG A 71 -4.74 17.06 1.00
C ARG A 71 -4.35 16.06 -0.07
N GLY A 72 -4.32 14.77 0.28
CA GLY A 72 -4.07 13.67 -0.66
C GLY A 72 -3.50 12.43 0.00
N TYR A 73 -3.89 11.28 -0.52
CA TYR A 73 -3.47 9.97 -0.01
C TYR A 73 -1.94 9.84 0.13
N GLY A 74 -1.21 10.30 -0.90
CA GLY A 74 0.24 10.23 -0.92
C GLY A 74 0.94 11.18 0.06
N TYR A 75 0.31 12.30 0.43
CA TYR A 75 0.84 13.18 1.46
C TYR A 75 0.80 12.49 2.83
N GLY A 76 -0.32 11.86 3.19
CA GLY A 76 -0.41 11.07 4.41
C GLY A 76 0.60 9.92 4.42
N CYS A 77 0.73 9.18 3.31
CA CYS A 77 1.74 8.13 3.21
C CYS A 77 3.15 8.68 3.40
N GLN A 78 3.51 9.77 2.73
CA GLN A 78 4.85 10.33 2.78
C GLN A 78 5.19 10.84 4.19
N SER A 79 4.28 11.58 4.85
CA SER A 79 4.52 12.10 6.19
C SER A 79 4.77 10.97 7.20
N ALA A 80 4.02 9.86 7.10
CA ALA A 80 4.25 8.69 7.94
C ALA A 80 5.60 8.02 7.63
N ILE A 81 5.98 7.89 6.35
CA ILE A 81 7.27 7.32 5.93
C ILE A 81 8.43 8.18 6.46
N ASP A 82 8.34 9.49 6.31
CA ASP A 82 9.39 10.42 6.77
C ASP A 82 9.61 10.31 8.28
N LEU A 83 8.52 10.24 9.05
CA LEU A 83 8.55 10.06 10.49
C LEU A 83 9.13 8.69 10.89
N VAL A 84 8.71 7.61 10.22
CA VAL A 84 9.27 6.26 10.43
C VAL A 84 10.76 6.22 10.13
N THR A 85 11.17 6.80 9.02
CA THR A 85 12.57 6.79 8.57
C THR A 85 13.48 7.54 9.54
N ALA A 86 12.98 8.65 10.09
CA ALA A 86 13.70 9.42 11.10
C ALA A 86 13.79 8.69 12.45
N THR A 87 12.75 7.92 12.82
CA THR A 87 12.65 7.27 14.12
C THR A 87 13.33 5.88 14.12
N TRP A 88 13.14 5.09 13.05
CA TRP A 88 13.64 3.72 12.91
C TRP A 88 14.38 3.49 11.58
N PRO A 89 15.68 3.80 11.54
CA PRO A 89 16.51 3.55 10.35
C PRO A 89 16.60 2.06 9.97
N SER A 90 16.27 1.15 10.90
CA SER A 90 16.27 -0.30 10.70
C SER A 90 15.15 -0.81 9.76
N VAL A 91 14.11 -0.02 9.52
CA VAL A 91 13.00 -0.39 8.63
C VAL A 91 13.51 -0.61 7.21
N ARG A 92 13.17 -1.79 6.65
CA ARG A 92 13.60 -2.25 5.32
C ARG A 92 12.51 -2.20 4.27
N ALA A 93 11.25 -2.23 4.67
CA ALA A 93 10.14 -2.16 3.73
C ALA A 93 8.92 -1.47 4.34
N TYR A 94 8.13 -0.85 3.48
CA TYR A 94 6.89 -0.16 3.79
C TYR A 94 5.69 -0.98 3.29
N ILE A 95 4.69 -1.16 4.14
CA ILE A 95 3.44 -1.83 3.82
C ILE A 95 2.33 -0.80 3.87
N PHE A 96 1.72 -0.48 2.72
CA PHE A 96 0.59 0.43 2.67
C PHE A 96 -0.69 -0.31 3.01
N PHE A 97 -1.42 0.17 3.99
CA PHE A 97 -2.64 -0.43 4.51
C PHE A 97 -3.75 0.62 4.61
N ALA A 98 -4.97 0.26 4.20
CA ALA A 98 -6.08 1.21 4.19
C ALA A 98 -6.62 1.46 5.61
N GLY A 99 -6.77 2.73 6.02
CA GLY A 99 -7.28 3.12 7.33
C GLY A 99 -8.78 2.89 7.53
N ASP A 100 -9.51 2.47 6.49
CA ASP A 100 -10.95 2.22 6.53
C ASP A 100 -11.34 0.77 6.87
N GLY A 101 -10.34 -0.10 7.04
CA GLY A 101 -10.54 -1.51 7.39
C GLY A 101 -10.99 -2.41 6.23
N ALA A 102 -10.96 -1.93 4.99
CA ALA A 102 -11.31 -2.75 3.83
C ALA A 102 -10.29 -3.86 3.54
N SER A 103 -9.04 -3.69 3.93
CA SER A 103 -8.01 -4.72 3.82
C SER A 103 -8.03 -5.68 5.01
N ASP A 104 -7.71 -6.94 4.77
CA ASP A 104 -7.58 -7.95 5.84
C ASP A 104 -6.16 -7.94 6.42
N PRO A 105 -5.97 -7.71 7.73
CA PRO A 105 -4.66 -7.72 8.37
C PRO A 105 -3.86 -9.02 8.16
N ARG A 106 -4.55 -10.16 8.01
CA ARG A 106 -3.93 -11.47 7.79
C ARG A 106 -3.15 -11.53 6.47
N ASP A 107 -3.52 -10.71 5.50
CA ASP A 107 -2.84 -10.66 4.21
C ASP A 107 -1.46 -10.00 4.28
N VAL A 108 -1.16 -9.24 5.35
CA VAL A 108 0.18 -8.68 5.61
C VAL A 108 1.24 -9.78 5.63
N ARG A 109 0.92 -10.96 6.20
CA ARG A 109 1.84 -12.10 6.25
C ARG A 109 2.21 -12.62 4.86
N LYS A 110 1.25 -12.62 3.91
CA LYS A 110 1.49 -13.05 2.53
C LYS A 110 2.44 -12.08 1.81
N LEU A 111 2.28 -10.78 2.05
CA LEU A 111 3.18 -9.76 1.50
C LEU A 111 4.61 -9.95 2.02
N VAL A 112 4.75 -10.12 3.33
CA VAL A 112 6.06 -10.33 3.97
C VAL A 112 6.71 -11.62 3.48
N ALA A 113 5.96 -12.72 3.39
CA ALA A 113 6.49 -13.99 2.90
C ALA A 113 7.03 -13.89 1.46
N ALA A 114 6.35 -13.15 0.58
CA ALA A 114 6.84 -12.89 -0.77
C ALA A 114 8.07 -11.97 -0.77
N TYR A 115 8.08 -10.93 0.06
CA TYR A 115 9.26 -10.05 0.22
C TYR A 115 10.49 -10.84 0.69
N GLU A 116 10.35 -11.75 1.65
CA GLU A 116 11.43 -12.61 2.14
C GLU A 116 11.95 -13.59 1.08
N GLN A 117 11.16 -13.85 0.02
CA GLN A 117 11.60 -14.58 -1.18
C GLN A 117 12.38 -13.71 -2.17
N GLY A 118 12.58 -12.42 -1.90
CA GLY A 118 13.37 -11.50 -2.71
C GLY A 118 12.57 -10.61 -3.66
N TYR A 119 11.23 -10.55 -3.54
CA TYR A 119 10.42 -9.60 -4.30
C TYR A 119 10.46 -8.21 -3.67
N ALA A 120 10.89 -7.21 -4.43
CA ALA A 120 11.02 -5.83 -3.96
C ALA A 120 9.69 -5.05 -3.97
N LEU A 121 8.71 -5.47 -4.77
CA LEU A 121 7.34 -4.94 -4.75
C LEU A 121 6.36 -6.10 -4.72
N VAL A 122 5.53 -6.16 -3.68
CA VAL A 122 4.48 -7.18 -3.54
C VAL A 122 3.12 -6.49 -3.51
N LEU A 123 2.23 -6.90 -4.40
CA LEU A 123 0.89 -6.34 -4.59
C LEU A 123 -0.17 -7.31 -4.10
N GLY A 124 -1.08 -6.87 -3.25
CA GLY A 124 -2.23 -7.64 -2.78
C GLY A 124 -3.38 -7.58 -3.79
N ALA A 125 -3.39 -8.47 -4.78
CA ALA A 125 -4.40 -8.50 -5.84
C ALA A 125 -5.75 -9.02 -5.31
N ARG A 126 -6.79 -8.19 -5.41
CA ARG A 126 -8.16 -8.48 -4.96
C ARG A 126 -9.00 -9.13 -6.04
N THR A 127 -8.73 -8.80 -7.29
CA THR A 127 -9.56 -9.19 -8.45
C THR A 127 -9.49 -10.67 -8.78
N GLY A 128 -8.49 -11.41 -8.27
CA GLY A 128 -8.35 -12.85 -8.46
C GLY A 128 -9.31 -13.72 -7.63
N GLN A 129 -10.09 -13.14 -6.72
CA GLN A 129 -11.05 -13.87 -5.87
C GLN A 129 -12.48 -13.43 -6.14
N LEU A 130 -13.34 -14.35 -6.59
CA LEU A 130 -14.76 -14.06 -6.84
C LEU A 130 -15.52 -13.61 -5.58
N THR A 131 -15.07 -14.02 -4.40
CA THR A 131 -15.64 -13.59 -3.12
C THR A 131 -15.51 -12.08 -2.91
N ASN A 132 -14.42 -11.47 -3.36
CA ASN A 132 -14.20 -10.03 -3.27
C ASN A 132 -15.17 -9.24 -4.16
N TRP A 133 -15.62 -9.82 -5.27
CA TRP A 133 -16.56 -9.16 -6.20
C TRP A 133 -17.95 -8.92 -5.59
N ARG A 134 -18.29 -9.66 -4.54
CA ARG A 134 -19.54 -9.44 -3.78
C ARG A 134 -19.47 -8.17 -2.91
N VAL A 135 -18.26 -7.77 -2.50
CA VAL A 135 -18.00 -6.58 -1.69
C VAL A 135 -17.71 -5.37 -2.56
N MET A 136 -16.95 -5.57 -3.63
CA MET A 136 -16.59 -4.52 -4.58
C MET A 136 -17.78 -4.18 -5.49
N ARG A 137 -18.04 -2.89 -5.70
CA ARG A 137 -19.02 -2.47 -6.72
C ARG A 137 -18.52 -2.88 -8.12
N PHE A 138 -19.38 -3.42 -8.94
CA PHE A 138 -19.04 -3.87 -10.30
C PHE A 138 -18.34 -2.78 -11.14
N SER A 139 -18.79 -1.52 -11.03
CA SER A 139 -18.16 -0.38 -11.70
C SER A 139 -16.71 -0.16 -11.26
N HIS A 140 -16.39 -0.41 -9.97
CA HIS A 140 -15.03 -0.30 -9.45
C HIS A 140 -14.15 -1.44 -9.97
N VAL A 141 -14.69 -2.64 -10.13
CA VAL A 141 -13.97 -3.78 -10.70
C VAL A 141 -13.58 -3.47 -12.15
N ILE A 142 -14.52 -2.98 -12.98
CA ILE A 142 -14.23 -2.59 -14.37
C ILE A 142 -13.19 -1.47 -14.43
N ALA A 143 -13.36 -0.41 -13.62
CA ALA A 143 -12.41 0.70 -13.60
C ALA A 143 -11.00 0.24 -13.17
N ASN A 144 -10.92 -0.66 -12.19
CA ASN A 144 -9.65 -1.22 -11.73
C ASN A 144 -8.97 -2.06 -12.84
N PHE A 145 -9.73 -2.89 -13.57
CA PHE A 145 -9.20 -3.64 -14.71
C PHE A 145 -8.67 -2.71 -15.81
N ALA A 146 -9.41 -1.66 -16.16
CA ALA A 146 -8.98 -0.70 -17.16
C ALA A 146 -7.68 0.02 -16.74
N LEU A 147 -7.59 0.41 -15.46
CA LEU A 147 -6.41 1.05 -14.91
C LEU A 147 -5.23 0.08 -14.78
N ALA A 148 -5.46 -1.18 -14.39
CA ALA A 148 -4.44 -2.21 -14.32
C ALA A 148 -3.87 -2.54 -15.72
N LEU A 149 -4.74 -2.64 -16.73
CA LEU A 149 -4.34 -2.78 -18.12
C LEU A 149 -3.48 -1.60 -18.59
N TRP A 150 -3.93 -0.36 -18.33
CA TRP A 150 -3.16 0.84 -18.65
C TRP A 150 -1.80 0.86 -17.95
N CYS A 151 -1.77 0.55 -16.67
CA CYS A 151 -0.54 0.41 -15.90
C CYS A 151 0.39 -0.62 -16.55
N GLY A 152 -0.14 -1.77 -16.95
CA GLY A 152 0.59 -2.84 -17.61
C GLY A 152 1.21 -2.41 -18.95
N LEU A 153 0.47 -1.69 -19.78
CA LEU A 153 0.97 -1.14 -21.05
C LEU A 153 2.11 -0.14 -20.83
N LEU A 154 2.03 0.67 -19.78
CA LEU A 154 3.10 1.62 -19.46
C LEU A 154 4.33 0.95 -18.86
N ALA A 155 4.12 -0.07 -18.05
CA ALA A 155 5.14 -0.82 -17.33
C ALA A 155 5.86 -1.83 -18.23
N GLY A 156 5.19 -2.36 -19.24
CA GLY A 156 5.68 -3.46 -20.07
C GLY A 156 5.48 -4.84 -19.43
N ARG A 157 4.55 -4.94 -18.44
CA ARG A 157 4.16 -6.20 -17.81
C ARG A 157 2.69 -6.19 -17.44
N TRP A 158 2.06 -7.35 -17.37
CA TRP A 158 0.67 -7.47 -16.96
C TRP A 158 0.50 -7.29 -15.44
N PHE A 159 -0.56 -6.58 -15.03
CA PHE A 159 -1.01 -6.46 -13.64
C PHE A 159 -2.48 -6.87 -13.50
N LYS A 160 -2.80 -7.58 -12.41
CA LYS A 160 -4.18 -8.01 -12.11
C LYS A 160 -4.97 -6.91 -11.39
N ASP A 161 -4.27 -6.06 -10.60
CA ASP A 161 -4.91 -5.05 -9.73
C ASP A 161 -4.01 -3.82 -9.56
N LEU A 162 -4.62 -2.66 -9.29
CA LEU A 162 -3.96 -1.50 -8.67
C LEU A 162 -4.15 -1.58 -7.15
N ALA A 163 -3.56 -2.59 -6.55
CA ALA A 163 -3.78 -2.96 -5.18
C ALA A 163 -3.48 -1.83 -4.19
N PRO A 164 -4.40 -1.43 -3.29
CA PRO A 164 -4.12 -0.51 -2.19
C PRO A 164 -3.21 -1.16 -1.15
N LEU A 165 -3.43 -2.44 -0.83
CA LEU A 165 -2.56 -3.23 0.03
C LEU A 165 -1.33 -3.66 -0.75
N ARG A 166 -0.16 -3.18 -0.35
CA ARG A 166 1.12 -3.49 -1.03
C ARG A 166 2.29 -3.36 -0.08
N LEU A 167 3.35 -4.10 -0.36
CA LEU A 167 4.65 -3.96 0.28
C LEU A 167 5.66 -3.47 -0.76
N ILE A 168 6.49 -2.50 -0.39
CA ILE A 168 7.60 -2.03 -1.21
C ILE A 168 8.88 -1.98 -0.38
N ASP A 169 9.96 -2.49 -0.95
CA ASP A 169 11.29 -2.37 -0.39
C ASP A 169 11.69 -0.89 -0.25
N ARG A 170 12.38 -0.54 0.84
CA ARG A 170 12.79 0.83 1.11
C ARG A 170 13.71 1.40 0.05
N GLU A 171 14.74 0.65 -0.36
CA GLU A 171 15.70 1.11 -1.35
C GLU A 171 15.00 1.35 -2.71
N LEU A 172 14.08 0.45 -3.08
CA LEU A 172 13.26 0.62 -4.28
C LEU A 172 12.35 1.87 -4.16
N PHE A 173 11.72 2.09 -3.01
CA PHE A 173 10.88 3.27 -2.77
C PHE A 173 11.68 4.56 -2.87
N GLU A 174 12.85 4.62 -2.25
CA GLU A 174 13.78 5.75 -2.32
C GLU A 174 14.29 5.99 -3.75
N ALA A 175 14.62 4.93 -4.49
CA ALA A 175 15.04 5.02 -5.90
C ALA A 175 13.92 5.56 -6.81
N ILE A 176 12.67 5.17 -6.54
CA ILE A 176 11.49 5.68 -7.24
C ILE A 176 11.23 7.13 -6.86
N ALA A 177 11.36 7.51 -5.59
CA ALA A 177 11.04 8.83 -5.04
C ALA A 177 9.73 9.38 -5.63
N PRO A 178 8.55 8.83 -5.24
CA PRO A 178 7.27 9.15 -5.87
C PRO A 178 6.94 10.64 -5.77
N ARG A 179 6.58 11.25 -6.90
CA ARG A 179 6.27 12.69 -7.00
C ARG A 179 4.78 12.99 -6.93
N GLU A 180 3.97 12.05 -7.41
CA GLU A 180 2.52 12.18 -7.35
C GLU A 180 2.05 11.91 -5.91
N LYS A 181 1.36 12.87 -5.30
CA LYS A 181 0.92 12.77 -3.89
C LYS A 181 -0.60 12.64 -3.74
N THR A 182 -1.32 12.54 -4.86
CA THR A 182 -2.78 12.46 -4.87
C THR A 182 -3.28 11.12 -5.44
N PHE A 183 -4.10 11.14 -6.47
CA PHE A 183 -4.72 9.96 -7.05
C PHE A 183 -3.77 9.03 -7.82
N GLY A 184 -2.64 9.54 -8.29
CA GLY A 184 -1.63 8.76 -9.00
C GLY A 184 -0.61 8.07 -8.11
N TRP A 185 -0.67 8.25 -6.80
CA TRP A 185 0.27 7.66 -5.83
C TRP A 185 0.42 6.15 -6.00
N THR A 186 -0.66 5.44 -6.33
CA THR A 186 -0.63 3.99 -6.45
C THR A 186 -0.03 3.51 -7.77
N ILE A 187 -0.24 4.24 -8.87
CA ILE A 187 0.21 3.83 -10.21
C ILE A 187 1.67 4.22 -10.46
N GLU A 188 2.14 5.37 -9.94
CA GLU A 188 3.51 5.81 -10.17
C GLU A 188 4.55 4.81 -9.68
N PRO A 189 4.54 4.32 -8.41
CA PRO A 189 5.50 3.33 -7.95
C PRO A 189 5.40 2.00 -8.69
N GLN A 190 4.19 1.58 -9.07
CA GLN A 190 3.97 0.31 -9.76
C GLN A 190 4.57 0.31 -11.18
N VAL A 191 4.37 1.40 -11.94
CA VAL A 191 5.00 1.58 -13.25
C VAL A 191 6.51 1.76 -13.12
N ALA A 192 6.95 2.58 -12.17
CA ALA A 192 8.37 2.86 -11.94
C ALA A 192 9.16 1.60 -11.54
N ALA A 193 8.64 0.80 -10.60
CA ALA A 193 9.27 -0.45 -10.19
C ALA A 193 9.46 -1.42 -11.37
N ALA A 194 8.42 -1.59 -12.19
CA ALA A 194 8.53 -2.44 -13.39
C ALA A 194 9.55 -1.89 -14.39
N ARG A 195 9.60 -0.58 -14.59
CA ARG A 195 10.57 0.07 -15.51
C ARG A 195 12.00 0.02 -14.99
N LEU A 196 12.20 -0.06 -13.68
CA LEU A 196 13.49 -0.27 -13.03
C LEU A 196 13.91 -1.76 -13.00
N GLY A 197 13.07 -2.68 -13.53
CA GLY A 197 13.37 -4.10 -13.52
C GLY A 197 13.29 -4.75 -12.15
N ALA A 198 12.56 -4.13 -11.18
CA ALA A 198 12.40 -4.69 -9.85
C ALA A 198 11.67 -6.03 -9.90
N ALA A 199 12.02 -6.94 -8.98
CA ALA A 199 11.29 -8.19 -8.78
C ALA A 199 9.91 -7.88 -8.17
N ILE A 200 8.83 -8.15 -8.92
CA ILE A 200 7.46 -7.84 -8.54
C ILE A 200 6.65 -9.12 -8.45
N CYS A 201 5.85 -9.25 -7.38
CA CYS A 201 4.92 -10.36 -7.17
C CYS A 201 3.51 -9.84 -6.89
N GLU A 202 2.49 -10.61 -7.26
CA GLU A 202 1.10 -10.38 -6.90
C GLU A 202 0.61 -11.56 -6.06
N VAL A 203 0.18 -11.29 -4.83
CA VAL A 203 -0.41 -12.27 -3.92
C VAL A 203 -1.91 -12.03 -3.78
N HIS A 204 -2.67 -13.07 -3.51
CA HIS A 204 -4.10 -12.92 -3.27
C HIS A 204 -4.38 -12.14 -1.99
N ALA A 205 -5.17 -11.08 -2.08
CA ALA A 205 -5.64 -10.29 -0.96
C ALA A 205 -7.17 -10.28 -0.88
N SER A 206 -7.67 -10.25 0.35
CA SER A 206 -9.10 -10.20 0.65
C SER A 206 -9.57 -8.75 0.73
N GLU A 207 -10.76 -8.48 0.21
CA GLU A 207 -11.44 -7.19 0.36
C GLU A 207 -12.63 -7.39 1.31
N ARG A 208 -12.71 -6.55 2.32
CA ARG A 208 -13.80 -6.53 3.30
C ARG A 208 -14.66 -5.27 3.13
N PRO A 209 -15.92 -5.28 3.58
CA PRO A 209 -16.67 -4.04 3.72
C PRO A 209 -15.93 -3.08 4.64
N ARG A 210 -15.99 -1.77 4.35
CA ARG A 210 -15.49 -0.75 5.29
C ARG A 210 -16.09 -0.96 6.67
N LEU A 211 -15.31 -0.70 7.71
CA LEU A 211 -15.76 -0.88 9.10
C LEU A 211 -16.83 0.16 9.51
N ALA A 212 -16.68 1.40 9.03
CA ALA A 212 -17.62 2.49 9.26
C ALA A 212 -17.41 3.65 8.26
N GLY A 213 -18.23 4.67 8.34
CA GLY A 213 -18.11 5.92 7.60
C GLY A 213 -18.52 5.83 6.13
N ALA A 214 -18.66 6.99 5.47
CA ALA A 214 -19.00 7.10 4.06
C ALA A 214 -17.75 6.98 3.17
N GLN A 215 -17.92 6.37 1.99
CA GLN A 215 -16.84 6.27 1.01
C GLN A 215 -16.46 7.66 0.47
N LYS A 216 -15.22 8.10 0.71
CA LYS A 216 -14.75 9.47 0.43
C LYS A 216 -14.29 9.68 -1.03
N VAL A 217 -13.98 8.62 -1.74
CA VAL A 217 -13.43 8.67 -3.11
C VAL A 217 -14.48 8.48 -4.20
N SER A 218 -15.57 7.75 -3.93
CA SER A 218 -16.64 7.48 -4.89
C SER A 218 -17.98 8.02 -4.39
N GLY A 219 -18.63 8.82 -5.16
CA GLY A 219 -19.92 9.48 -4.86
C GLY A 219 -19.99 10.86 -5.48
N VAL A 220 -19.01 11.19 -6.30
CA VAL A 220 -18.81 12.47 -6.91
C VAL A 220 -19.29 12.43 -8.36
N THR A 221 -19.80 13.56 -8.85
CA THR A 221 -20.23 13.79 -10.23
C THR A 221 -19.27 13.13 -11.24
N TRP A 222 -19.81 12.61 -12.36
CA TRP A 222 -19.06 11.91 -13.40
C TRP A 222 -17.85 12.75 -13.94
N TRP A 223 -17.96 14.06 -13.99
CA TRP A 223 -16.87 14.97 -14.35
C TRP A 223 -15.67 14.87 -13.40
N ARG A 224 -15.92 14.73 -12.11
CA ARG A 224 -14.87 14.57 -11.12
C ARG A 224 -14.20 13.20 -11.22
N THR A 225 -14.98 12.15 -11.48
CA THR A 225 -14.46 10.79 -11.75
C THR A 225 -13.57 10.78 -13.00
N PHE A 226 -14.01 11.46 -14.07
CA PHE A 226 -13.23 11.62 -15.29
C PHE A 226 -11.92 12.38 -15.05
N SER A 227 -11.97 13.51 -14.34
CA SER A 227 -10.79 14.28 -13.96
C SER A 227 -9.78 13.47 -13.14
N ILE A 228 -10.27 12.67 -12.18
CA ILE A 228 -9.44 11.75 -11.39
C ILE A 228 -8.79 10.70 -12.30
N GLY A 229 -9.55 10.09 -13.20
CA GLY A 229 -9.05 9.15 -14.20
C GLY A 229 -7.92 9.75 -15.04
N CYS A 230 -8.11 10.95 -15.57
CA CYS A 230 -7.09 11.67 -16.35
C CYS A 230 -5.81 11.94 -15.53
N ARG A 231 -5.93 12.27 -14.24
CA ARG A 231 -4.76 12.46 -13.35
C ARG A 231 -4.00 11.16 -13.15
N ILE A 232 -4.70 10.06 -12.91
CA ILE A 232 -4.10 8.73 -12.77
C ILE A 232 -3.37 8.33 -14.06
N LEU A 233 -4.00 8.51 -15.22
CA LEU A 233 -3.40 8.21 -16.51
C LEU A 233 -2.13 9.03 -16.77
N ARG A 234 -2.17 10.34 -16.46
CA ARG A 234 -1.00 11.23 -16.58
C ARG A 234 0.12 10.86 -15.62
N ALA A 235 -0.20 10.45 -14.40
CA ALA A 235 0.80 10.01 -13.42
C ALA A 235 1.57 8.78 -13.95
N GLY A 236 0.87 7.80 -14.50
CA GLY A 236 1.49 6.63 -15.13
C GLY A 236 2.39 7.00 -16.32
N LEU A 237 1.93 7.90 -17.20
CA LEU A 237 2.75 8.39 -18.34
C LEU A 237 4.02 9.10 -17.87
N ARG A 238 3.91 9.97 -16.86
CA ARG A 238 5.07 10.66 -16.27
C ARG A 238 6.07 9.66 -15.70
N ALA A 239 5.59 8.64 -14.99
CA ALA A 239 6.43 7.57 -14.47
C ALA A 239 7.15 6.84 -15.60
N ARG A 240 6.44 6.43 -16.67
CA ARG A 240 7.04 5.78 -17.83
C ARG A 240 8.14 6.63 -18.48
N VAL A 241 7.90 7.94 -18.64
CA VAL A 241 8.89 8.85 -19.26
C VAL A 241 10.10 9.02 -18.34
N ARG A 242 9.89 9.22 -17.03
CA ARG A 242 10.95 9.43 -16.04
C ARG A 242 11.89 8.24 -15.92
N PHE A 243 11.37 7.02 -16.05
CA PHE A 243 12.12 5.78 -15.93
C PHE A 243 12.39 5.11 -17.30
N ARG A 244 12.31 5.86 -18.39
CA ARG A 244 12.64 5.37 -19.75
C ARG A 244 14.15 5.17 -19.88
N GLY A 245 14.59 3.93 -20.19
CA GLY A 245 15.99 3.62 -20.48
C GLY A 245 16.91 3.49 -19.27
N ARG A 246 16.40 3.49 -18.04
CA ARG A 246 17.18 3.05 -16.88
C ARG A 246 17.19 1.53 -16.88
N ALA A 247 18.31 0.95 -17.33
CA ALA A 247 18.51 -0.48 -17.29
C ALA A 247 18.56 -0.96 -15.83
N SER A 248 17.84 -2.06 -15.62
CA SER A 248 17.90 -3.07 -14.58
C SER A 248 18.85 -2.81 -13.39
N VAL A 249 18.27 -2.62 -12.22
CA VAL A 249 18.79 -3.27 -11.03
C VAL A 249 18.81 -4.78 -11.36
N GLU A 250 19.95 -5.45 -11.29
CA GLU A 250 20.08 -6.85 -11.70
C GLU A 250 18.94 -7.70 -11.08
N PRO A 251 18.23 -8.51 -11.89
CA PRO A 251 17.13 -9.31 -11.38
C PRO A 251 17.69 -10.45 -10.53
N GLY A 252 17.69 -10.26 -9.22
CA GLY A 252 17.85 -11.34 -8.28
C GLY A 252 16.60 -12.22 -8.33
N ARG A 253 16.65 -13.27 -9.17
CA ARG A 253 15.72 -14.41 -9.29
C ARG A 253 14.46 -14.21 -10.15
N SER A 254 14.35 -15.19 -11.04
CA SER A 254 13.31 -15.49 -12.01
C SER A 254 11.86 -15.27 -11.55
N GLU A 255 11.06 -14.73 -12.49
CA GLU A 255 9.60 -14.81 -12.50
C GLU A 255 9.13 -16.26 -12.32
N ARG A 256 8.78 -16.63 -11.09
CA ARG A 256 7.93 -17.80 -10.84
C ARG A 256 6.58 -17.29 -10.37
N GLU A 257 5.55 -17.54 -11.16
CA GLU A 257 4.18 -17.45 -10.70
C GLU A 257 4.01 -18.31 -9.45
N PHE A 258 3.76 -17.67 -8.32
CA PHE A 258 3.36 -18.36 -7.11
C PHE A 258 1.87 -18.69 -7.24
N VAL A 259 1.57 -19.81 -7.87
CA VAL A 259 0.28 -20.49 -7.70
C VAL A 259 0.35 -21.11 -6.30
N ALA A 260 -0.27 -20.47 -5.32
CA ALA A 260 -0.48 -21.07 -4.01
C ALA A 260 -1.28 -22.35 -4.19
N ASP A 261 -0.67 -23.48 -3.80
CA ASP A 261 -1.32 -24.78 -3.74
C ASP A 261 -2.55 -24.68 -2.81
N PRO A 262 -3.77 -25.02 -3.29
CA PRO A 262 -4.97 -24.96 -2.47
C PRO A 262 -5.07 -26.04 -1.40
N GLN A 263 -4.06 -26.90 -1.24
CA GLN A 263 -4.15 -28.12 -0.41
C GLN A 263 -3.19 -28.22 0.77
N SER A 264 -2.58 -27.16 1.26
CA SER A 264 -1.94 -27.24 2.58
C SER A 264 -2.93 -26.86 3.69
N GLY A 265 -3.94 -27.71 3.87
CA GLY A 265 -4.67 -27.83 5.12
C GLY A 265 -3.84 -28.69 6.07
N LEU A 266 -3.40 -28.09 7.21
CA LEU A 266 -3.31 -28.66 8.56
C LEU A 266 -2.91 -27.51 9.50
#